data_e2a50cd182c75af6c7f7226229621425
#
_entry.id   e2a50cd182c75af6c7f7226229621425
#
_cell.length_a   1.000
_cell.length_b   1.000
_cell.length_c   1.000
_cell.angle_alpha   90.00
_cell.angle_beta   90.00
_cell.angle_gamma   90.00
#
_symmetry.space_group_name_H-M   'P 1'
#
loop_
_entity.id
_entity.type
_entity.pdbx_description
1 polymer ?
#
loop_
_entity_poly.entity_id
_entity_poly.type
_entity_poly.pdbx_seq_one_letter_code
_entity_poly.pdbx_strand_id
1 'polypeptide(L)'
;LKTLITNLNGHCLFNASRKTQTEGLIILHEGKYRKTDLEDFLKGGDIKIETEDPYEACRRIEEIIKGTKKHGRVFVAYNGRNLGPLLNFVANKVGVDGIFTCYNDKVVRLPLLKLDISGTKLKILNILYLKDLTARELGEEVKISRAMVYKHLKGLMELGLVKKSDSLEKYSITNAGKLSIS
;
A
#
# COMPACT_ATOMS: atom_id res chain seq x y z
N LEU A 1 -17.46 14.27 -2.87
CA LEU A 1 -17.14 13.46 -4.05
C LEU A 1 -16.78 12.04 -3.62
N LYS A 2 -17.25 11.02 -4.37
CA LYS A 2 -16.86 9.62 -4.22
C LYS A 2 -16.04 9.21 -5.43
N THR A 3 -14.76 8.97 -5.23
CA THR A 3 -13.83 8.61 -6.30
C THR A 3 -13.41 7.15 -6.20
N LEU A 4 -13.48 6.43 -7.31
CA LEU A 4 -12.96 5.08 -7.46
C LEU A 4 -11.58 5.13 -8.12
N ILE A 5 -10.58 4.55 -7.48
CA ILE A 5 -9.25 4.34 -8.04
C ILE A 5 -9.10 2.85 -8.33
N THR A 6 -8.74 2.48 -9.55
CA THR A 6 -8.83 1.08 -9.97
C THR A 6 -7.89 0.72 -11.13
N ASN A 7 -7.54 -0.57 -11.23
CA ASN A 7 -6.92 -1.18 -12.42
C ASN A 7 -7.88 -2.13 -13.15
N LEU A 8 -9.18 -2.05 -12.84
CA LEU A 8 -10.21 -2.85 -13.48
C LEU A 8 -10.57 -2.28 -14.86
N ASN A 9 -11.15 -3.15 -15.68
CA ASN A 9 -11.73 -2.79 -16.97
C ASN A 9 -13.07 -3.52 -17.20
N GLY A 10 -13.74 -3.20 -18.29
CA GLY A 10 -14.96 -3.86 -18.73
C GLY A 10 -16.04 -4.00 -17.65
N HIS A 11 -16.63 -5.18 -17.56
CA HIS A 11 -17.74 -5.49 -16.67
C HIS A 11 -17.40 -5.32 -15.19
N CYS A 12 -16.18 -5.68 -14.79
CA CYS A 12 -15.70 -5.48 -13.42
C CYS A 12 -15.65 -4.00 -13.02
N LEU A 13 -15.16 -3.16 -13.91
CA LEU A 13 -15.11 -1.71 -13.68
C LEU A 13 -16.51 -1.13 -13.50
N PHE A 14 -17.45 -1.48 -14.39
CA PHE A 14 -18.83 -1.06 -14.32
C PHE A 14 -19.51 -1.47 -13.00
N ASN A 15 -19.35 -2.74 -12.61
CA ASN A 15 -19.92 -3.24 -11.36
C ASN A 15 -19.30 -2.60 -10.11
N ALA A 16 -17.99 -2.32 -10.12
CA ALA A 16 -17.32 -1.63 -9.03
C ALA A 16 -17.83 -0.19 -8.89
N SER A 17 -17.95 0.53 -9.99
CA SER A 17 -18.47 1.91 -9.99
C SER A 17 -19.90 2.00 -9.44
N ARG A 18 -20.77 1.05 -9.83
CA ARG A 18 -22.14 0.94 -9.29
C ARG A 18 -22.15 0.67 -7.78
N LYS A 19 -21.36 -0.30 -7.32
CA LYS A 19 -21.32 -0.66 -5.89
C LYS A 19 -20.81 0.46 -5.00
N THR A 20 -19.89 1.26 -5.49
CA THR A 20 -19.33 2.41 -4.76
C THR A 20 -20.14 3.67 -4.94
N GLN A 21 -21.10 3.70 -5.88
CA GLN A 21 -21.82 4.91 -6.29
C GLN A 21 -20.84 6.02 -6.66
N THR A 22 -19.89 5.68 -7.51
CA THR A 22 -18.79 6.54 -7.93
C THR A 22 -19.26 7.77 -8.69
N GLU A 23 -18.70 8.91 -8.34
CA GLU A 23 -18.89 10.21 -9.02
C GLU A 23 -17.63 10.62 -9.80
N GLY A 24 -16.46 10.11 -9.40
CA GLY A 24 -15.17 10.32 -10.05
C GLY A 24 -14.43 9.00 -10.25
N LEU A 25 -13.65 8.90 -11.31
CA LEU A 25 -12.94 7.67 -11.68
C LEU A 25 -11.49 7.97 -12.03
N ILE A 26 -10.56 7.18 -11.48
CA ILE A 26 -9.13 7.19 -11.82
C ILE A 26 -8.72 5.76 -12.17
N ILE A 27 -8.33 5.54 -13.41
CA ILE A 27 -7.84 4.23 -13.88
C ILE A 27 -6.32 4.22 -13.81
N LEU A 28 -5.76 3.21 -13.14
CA LEU A 28 -4.33 2.97 -13.12
C LEU A 28 -3.97 1.84 -14.09
N HIS A 29 -2.98 2.06 -14.95
CA HIS A 29 -2.54 1.07 -15.93
C HIS A 29 -1.01 1.08 -16.11
N GLU A 30 -0.45 -0.01 -16.63
CA GLU A 30 1.00 -0.18 -16.84
C GLU A 30 1.43 0.09 -18.28
N GLY A 31 0.55 -0.08 -19.24
CA GLY A 31 0.87 -0.03 -20.65
C GLY A 31 -0.10 0.80 -21.47
N LYS A 32 -0.32 0.38 -22.72
CA LYS A 32 -1.32 1.01 -23.58
C LYS A 32 -2.71 0.86 -22.98
N TYR A 33 -3.38 1.97 -22.81
CA TYR A 33 -4.73 2.04 -22.28
C TYR A 33 -5.68 2.62 -23.32
N ARG A 34 -6.90 2.10 -23.37
CA ARG A 34 -7.97 2.63 -24.21
C ARG A 34 -9.11 3.07 -23.30
N LYS A 35 -9.43 4.35 -23.34
CA LYS A 35 -10.58 4.91 -22.61
C LYS A 35 -11.87 4.18 -22.94
N THR A 36 -12.73 4.09 -21.96
CA THR A 36 -14.06 3.52 -22.04
C THR A 36 -15.12 4.60 -21.92
N ASP A 37 -16.32 4.34 -22.45
CA ASP A 37 -17.47 5.27 -22.35
C ASP A 37 -17.81 5.61 -20.88
N LEU A 38 -17.51 4.71 -19.93
CA LEU A 38 -17.74 4.95 -18.51
C LEU A 38 -16.84 6.05 -17.96
N GLU A 39 -15.59 6.13 -18.43
CA GLU A 39 -14.66 7.20 -18.01
C GLU A 39 -15.09 8.54 -18.53
N ASP A 40 -15.56 8.59 -19.77
CA ASP A 40 -16.09 9.82 -20.36
C ASP A 40 -17.36 10.28 -19.61
N PHE A 41 -18.24 9.34 -19.29
CA PHE A 41 -19.44 9.61 -18.49
C PHE A 41 -19.13 10.13 -17.09
N LEU A 42 -18.16 9.54 -16.38
CA LEU A 42 -17.77 9.93 -15.01
C LEU A 42 -16.70 11.03 -14.99
N LYS A 43 -16.36 11.62 -16.13
CA LYS A 43 -15.24 12.58 -16.27
C LYS A 43 -13.94 12.03 -15.65
N GLY A 44 -13.73 10.72 -15.83
CA GLY A 44 -12.59 10.00 -15.30
C GLY A 44 -11.30 10.33 -16.05
N GLY A 45 -10.18 10.00 -15.43
CA GLY A 45 -8.86 10.07 -16.00
C GLY A 45 -8.11 8.75 -15.85
N ASP A 46 -7.10 8.57 -16.68
CA ASP A 46 -6.19 7.45 -16.59
C ASP A 46 -4.78 7.94 -16.19
N ILE A 47 -4.06 7.11 -15.45
CA ILE A 47 -2.69 7.40 -15.01
C ILE A 47 -1.84 6.15 -15.26
N LYS A 48 -0.80 6.32 -16.06
CA LYS A 48 0.21 5.28 -16.25
C LYS A 48 1.10 5.19 -15.01
N ILE A 49 1.28 3.97 -14.50
CA ILE A 49 2.19 3.65 -13.41
C ILE A 49 3.34 2.83 -13.97
N GLU A 50 4.56 3.28 -13.77
CA GLU A 50 5.74 2.49 -14.10
C GLU A 50 5.95 1.42 -13.02
N THR A 51 6.17 0.18 -13.45
CA THR A 51 6.17 -1.02 -12.57
C THR A 51 7.53 -1.71 -12.48
N GLU A 52 8.55 -1.16 -13.12
CA GLU A 52 9.92 -1.69 -13.05
C GLU A 52 10.45 -1.67 -11.62
N ASP A 53 10.13 -0.62 -10.86
CA ASP A 53 10.42 -0.50 -9.44
C ASP A 53 9.10 -0.53 -8.62
N PRO A 54 8.85 -1.59 -7.83
CA PRO A 54 7.64 -1.69 -7.03
C PRO A 54 7.54 -0.63 -5.92
N TYR A 55 8.67 -0.08 -5.46
CA TYR A 55 8.67 1.00 -4.45
C TYR A 55 8.19 2.30 -5.05
N GLU A 56 8.71 2.66 -6.22
CA GLU A 56 8.27 3.84 -6.95
C GLU A 56 6.80 3.72 -7.38
N ALA A 57 6.38 2.54 -7.83
CA ALA A 57 4.97 2.28 -8.13
C ALA A 57 4.07 2.50 -6.90
N CYS A 58 4.45 1.93 -5.74
CA CYS A 58 3.71 2.15 -4.49
C CYS A 58 3.68 3.62 -4.07
N ARG A 59 4.80 4.33 -4.16
CA ARG A 59 4.88 5.75 -3.84
C ARG A 59 3.96 6.57 -4.73
N ARG A 60 3.95 6.30 -6.03
CA ARG A 60 3.08 6.99 -6.98
C ARG A 60 1.59 6.73 -6.70
N ILE A 61 1.22 5.48 -6.43
CA ILE A 61 -0.15 5.11 -6.04
C ILE A 61 -0.56 5.82 -4.75
N GLU A 62 0.35 5.89 -3.76
CA GLU A 62 0.10 6.57 -2.48
C GLU A 62 -0.16 8.08 -2.67
N GLU A 63 0.64 8.75 -3.50
CA GLU A 63 0.43 10.16 -3.85
C GLU A 63 -0.95 10.40 -4.47
N ILE A 64 -1.35 9.53 -5.41
CA ILE A 64 -2.66 9.61 -6.07
C ILE A 64 -3.79 9.44 -5.04
N ILE A 65 -3.71 8.41 -4.19
CA ILE A 65 -4.75 8.16 -3.17
C ILE A 65 -4.82 9.32 -2.17
N LYS A 66 -3.67 9.79 -1.65
CA LYS A 66 -3.61 10.91 -0.70
C LYS A 66 -4.14 12.21 -1.32
N GLY A 67 -3.77 12.49 -2.56
CA GLY A 67 -4.26 13.64 -3.32
C GLY A 67 -5.79 13.58 -3.47
N THR A 68 -6.31 12.45 -3.88
CA THR A 68 -7.76 12.24 -4.09
C THR A 68 -8.55 12.35 -2.78
N LYS A 69 -8.01 11.85 -1.66
CA LYS A 69 -8.66 11.94 -0.32
C LYS A 69 -8.92 13.37 0.13
N LYS A 70 -8.16 14.35 -0.35
CA LYS A 70 -8.40 15.77 -0.03
C LYS A 70 -9.73 16.30 -0.62
N HIS A 71 -10.25 15.61 -1.64
CA HIS A 71 -11.46 16.03 -2.36
C HIS A 71 -12.70 15.18 -2.02
N GLY A 72 -12.57 14.19 -1.15
CA GLY A 72 -13.69 13.36 -0.71
C GLY A 72 -13.34 11.93 -0.37
N ARG A 73 -14.34 11.05 -0.46
CA ARG A 73 -14.21 9.63 -0.14
C ARG A 73 -13.54 8.88 -1.28
N VAL A 74 -12.60 7.99 -0.92
CA VAL A 74 -11.84 7.20 -1.88
C VAL A 74 -12.13 5.72 -1.70
N PHE A 75 -12.55 5.10 -2.77
CA PHE A 75 -12.71 3.66 -2.89
C PHE A 75 -11.66 3.10 -3.84
N VAL A 76 -11.20 1.90 -3.56
CA VAL A 76 -10.25 1.18 -4.41
C VAL A 76 -10.89 -0.13 -4.86
N ALA A 77 -10.78 -0.43 -6.16
CA ALA A 77 -11.15 -1.73 -6.69
C ALA A 77 -10.04 -2.27 -7.58
N TYR A 78 -9.72 -3.56 -7.43
CA TYR A 78 -8.60 -4.14 -8.16
C TYR A 78 -8.87 -5.58 -8.60
N ASN A 79 -8.14 -6.04 -9.60
CA ASN A 79 -7.96 -7.45 -9.89
C ASN A 79 -6.59 -7.92 -9.37
N GLY A 80 -6.41 -9.21 -9.16
CA GLY A 80 -5.19 -9.80 -8.63
C GLY A 80 -3.99 -9.81 -9.59
N ARG A 81 -4.02 -9.04 -10.67
CA ARG A 81 -2.97 -8.99 -11.68
C ARG A 81 -2.20 -7.68 -11.59
N ASN A 82 -0.93 -7.72 -11.94
CA ASN A 82 -0.07 -6.54 -12.13
C ASN A 82 -0.13 -5.54 -10.96
N LEU A 83 -0.64 -4.34 -11.18
CA LEU A 83 -0.80 -3.29 -10.16
C LEU A 83 -1.75 -3.65 -9.01
N GLY A 84 -2.60 -4.66 -9.16
CA GLY A 84 -3.62 -4.99 -8.19
C GLY A 84 -3.10 -5.23 -6.77
N PRO A 85 -2.08 -6.10 -6.57
CA PRO A 85 -1.49 -6.32 -5.25
C PRO A 85 -0.90 -5.06 -4.62
N LEU A 86 -0.21 -4.22 -5.40
CA LEU A 86 0.37 -2.97 -4.94
C LEU A 86 -0.73 -1.96 -4.56
N LEU A 87 -1.76 -1.85 -5.40
CA LEU A 87 -2.91 -0.98 -5.15
C LEU A 87 -3.66 -1.40 -3.88
N ASN A 88 -3.86 -2.71 -3.65
CA ASN A 88 -4.45 -3.22 -2.41
C ASN A 88 -3.60 -2.89 -1.18
N PHE A 89 -2.28 -3.11 -1.26
CA PHE A 89 -1.36 -2.80 -0.16
C PHE A 89 -1.41 -1.31 0.20
N VAL A 90 -1.26 -0.43 -0.79
CA VAL A 90 -1.25 1.02 -0.57
C VAL A 90 -2.60 1.52 -0.05
N ALA A 91 -3.72 0.99 -0.58
CA ALA A 91 -5.06 1.33 -0.11
C ALA A 91 -5.27 1.01 1.37
N ASN A 92 -4.79 -0.15 1.84
CA ASN A 92 -4.80 -0.50 3.27
C ASN A 92 -3.86 0.38 4.09
N LYS A 93 -2.66 0.67 3.59
CA LYS A 93 -1.67 1.52 4.24
C LYS A 93 -2.19 2.95 4.47
N VAL A 94 -2.77 3.55 3.45
CA VAL A 94 -3.29 4.94 3.52
C VAL A 94 -4.64 5.01 4.24
N GLY A 95 -5.38 3.91 4.28
CA GLY A 95 -6.72 3.85 4.86
C GLY A 95 -7.75 4.53 3.98
N VAL A 96 -8.22 3.85 2.94
CA VAL A 96 -9.32 4.29 2.07
C VAL A 96 -10.69 3.94 2.67
N ASP A 97 -11.78 4.45 2.10
CA ASP A 97 -13.15 4.22 2.61
C ASP A 97 -13.71 2.83 2.29
N GLY A 98 -13.12 2.13 1.33
CA GLY A 98 -13.47 0.76 1.02
C GLY A 98 -12.59 0.17 -0.06
N ILE A 99 -12.32 -1.13 0.05
CA ILE A 99 -11.53 -1.90 -0.90
C ILE A 99 -12.41 -3.00 -1.49
N PHE A 100 -12.34 -3.16 -2.78
CA PHE A 100 -13.07 -4.16 -3.54
C PHE A 100 -12.12 -4.95 -4.44
N THR A 101 -12.43 -6.21 -4.67
CA THR A 101 -11.74 -7.02 -5.67
C THR A 101 -12.74 -7.58 -6.67
N CYS A 102 -12.32 -7.75 -7.91
CA CYS A 102 -13.09 -8.50 -8.90
C CYS A 102 -12.52 -9.91 -9.03
N TYR A 103 -13.37 -10.89 -8.73
CA TYR A 103 -13.05 -12.30 -8.84
C TYR A 103 -14.20 -13.03 -9.56
N ASN A 104 -13.90 -13.72 -10.67
CA ASN A 104 -14.91 -14.37 -11.52
C ASN A 104 -16.09 -13.44 -11.86
N ASP A 105 -15.79 -12.25 -12.36
CA ASP A 105 -16.76 -11.19 -12.71
C ASP A 105 -17.65 -10.69 -11.56
N LYS A 106 -17.37 -11.11 -10.33
CA LYS A 106 -18.05 -10.64 -9.13
C LYS A 106 -17.18 -9.65 -8.38
N VAL A 107 -17.73 -8.46 -8.14
CA VAL A 107 -17.08 -7.46 -7.30
C VAL A 107 -17.45 -7.71 -5.84
N VAL A 108 -16.43 -7.98 -5.02
CA VAL A 108 -16.55 -8.31 -3.60
C VAL A 108 -15.84 -7.25 -2.77
N ARG A 109 -16.48 -6.78 -1.69
CA ARG A 109 -15.83 -5.90 -0.72
C ARG A 109 -14.91 -6.70 0.17
N LEU A 110 -13.69 -6.18 0.37
CA LEU A 110 -12.71 -6.74 1.30
C LEU A 110 -12.70 -5.97 2.62
N PRO A 111 -12.32 -6.62 3.73
CA PRO A 111 -12.05 -5.92 4.98
C PRO A 111 -10.84 -5.01 4.82
N LEU A 112 -10.86 -3.87 5.50
CA LEU A 112 -9.69 -3.00 5.61
C LEU A 112 -8.72 -3.60 6.62
N LEU A 113 -7.48 -3.81 6.20
CA LEU A 113 -6.40 -4.34 7.03
C LEU A 113 -5.51 -3.18 7.47
N LYS A 114 -5.37 -2.99 8.78
CA LYS A 114 -4.44 -2.00 9.34
C LYS A 114 -3.14 -2.69 9.73
N LEU A 115 -2.02 -2.17 9.24
CA LEU A 115 -0.71 -2.56 9.72
C LEU A 115 -0.45 -1.81 11.04
N ASP A 116 -0.63 -2.50 12.18
CA ASP A 116 -0.44 -1.90 13.51
C ASP A 116 1.05 -1.88 13.87
N ILE A 117 1.71 -0.79 13.49
CA ILE A 117 3.10 -0.53 13.85
C ILE A 117 3.13 0.57 14.91
N SER A 118 3.49 0.20 16.15
CA SER A 118 3.65 1.19 17.23
C SER A 118 4.74 2.22 16.90
N GLY A 119 4.64 3.41 17.52
CA GLY A 119 5.62 4.47 17.29
C GLY A 119 7.07 4.06 17.53
N THR A 120 7.34 3.17 18.51
CA THR A 120 8.69 2.63 18.76
C THR A 120 9.14 1.70 17.66
N LYS A 121 8.27 0.81 17.14
CA LYS A 121 8.57 -0.04 15.99
C LYS A 121 8.87 0.79 14.74
N LEU A 122 8.11 1.86 14.53
CA LEU A 122 8.34 2.79 13.42
C LEU A 122 9.70 3.49 13.53
N LYS A 123 10.11 3.93 14.73
CA LYS A 123 11.45 4.50 14.95
C LYS A 123 12.55 3.50 14.61
N ILE A 124 12.43 2.24 15.06
CA ILE A 124 13.37 1.18 14.75
C ILE A 124 13.48 0.97 13.23
N LEU A 125 12.36 0.88 12.52
CA LEU A 125 12.34 0.72 11.07
C LEU A 125 13.02 1.89 10.35
N ASN A 126 12.75 3.12 10.76
CA ASN A 126 13.39 4.31 10.17
C ASN A 126 14.91 4.33 10.38
N ILE A 127 15.39 3.90 11.53
CA ILE A 127 16.83 3.78 11.81
C ILE A 127 17.44 2.67 10.93
N LEU A 128 16.81 1.50 10.87
CA LEU A 128 17.26 0.38 10.05
C LEU A 128 17.14 0.63 8.53
N TYR A 129 16.35 1.61 8.14
CA TYR A 129 16.32 2.08 6.75
C TYR A 129 17.64 2.72 6.32
N LEU A 130 18.34 3.34 7.26
CA LEU A 130 19.59 4.05 7.01
C LEU A 130 20.83 3.15 7.16
N LYS A 131 20.80 2.25 8.13
CA LYS A 131 21.96 1.38 8.47
C LYS A 131 21.55 0.13 9.24
N ASP A 132 22.26 -0.95 9.03
CA ASP A 132 22.11 -2.18 9.80
C ASP A 132 22.76 -2.05 11.17
N LEU A 133 22.04 -2.43 12.22
CA LEU A 133 22.47 -2.27 13.61
C LEU A 133 22.24 -3.53 14.44
N THR A 134 23.07 -3.69 15.48
CA THR A 134 22.84 -4.67 16.56
C THR A 134 21.70 -4.21 17.48
N ALA A 135 21.15 -5.13 18.27
CA ALA A 135 20.11 -4.79 19.26
C ALA A 135 20.61 -3.78 20.30
N ARG A 136 21.92 -3.79 20.63
CA ARG A 136 22.53 -2.84 21.57
C ARG A 136 22.51 -1.43 20.97
N GLU A 137 23.05 -1.27 19.76
CA GLU A 137 23.08 0.02 19.05
C GLU A 137 21.69 0.58 18.85
N LEU A 138 20.71 -0.26 18.51
CA LEU A 138 19.30 0.15 18.41
C LEU A 138 18.75 0.65 19.74
N GLY A 139 19.10 0.01 20.84
CA GLY A 139 18.67 0.46 22.18
C GLY A 139 19.20 1.84 22.54
N GLU A 140 20.45 2.11 22.19
CA GLU A 140 21.09 3.41 22.39
C GLU A 140 20.43 4.51 21.52
N GLU A 141 20.18 4.22 20.24
CA GLU A 141 19.53 5.17 19.30
C GLU A 141 18.06 5.48 19.65
N VAL A 142 17.29 4.45 20.03
CA VAL A 142 15.85 4.61 20.34
C VAL A 142 15.63 5.01 21.81
N LYS A 143 16.66 4.94 22.66
CA LYS A 143 16.64 5.21 24.09
C LYS A 143 15.68 4.29 24.86
N ILE A 144 15.77 2.98 24.60
CA ILE A 144 15.01 1.94 25.30
C ILE A 144 15.96 0.79 25.74
N SER A 145 15.52 0.00 26.72
CA SER A 145 16.30 -1.11 27.21
C SER A 145 16.49 -2.20 26.13
N ARG A 146 17.61 -2.93 26.21
CA ARG A 146 17.92 -4.02 25.29
C ARG A 146 16.80 -5.09 25.23
N ALA A 147 16.17 -5.38 26.38
CA ALA A 147 15.06 -6.31 26.45
C ALA A 147 13.85 -5.82 25.63
N MET A 148 13.53 -4.52 25.69
CA MET A 148 12.48 -3.92 24.89
C MET A 148 12.81 -3.91 23.41
N VAL A 149 14.08 -3.68 23.03
CA VAL A 149 14.52 -3.80 21.62
C VAL A 149 14.23 -5.20 21.09
N TYR A 150 14.65 -6.25 21.81
CA TYR A 150 14.40 -7.64 21.37
C TYR A 150 12.89 -7.94 21.22
N LYS A 151 12.06 -7.44 22.14
CA LYS A 151 10.60 -7.58 22.04
C LYS A 151 10.04 -6.95 20.76
N HIS A 152 10.48 -5.73 20.44
CA HIS A 152 10.05 -5.04 19.22
C HIS A 152 10.61 -5.70 17.95
N LEU A 153 11.89 -6.09 17.95
CA LEU A 153 12.51 -6.78 16.83
C LEU A 153 11.83 -8.13 16.54
N LYS A 154 11.49 -8.90 17.58
CA LYS A 154 10.72 -10.15 17.41
C LYS A 154 9.41 -9.89 16.69
N GLY A 155 8.62 -8.92 17.14
CA GLY A 155 7.36 -8.58 16.47
C GLY A 155 7.54 -8.06 15.04
N LEU A 156 8.61 -7.31 14.76
CA LEU A 156 8.93 -6.84 13.41
C LEU A 156 9.38 -7.99 12.49
N MET A 157 10.12 -8.97 13.01
CA MET A 157 10.50 -10.18 12.27
C MET A 157 9.30 -11.08 11.99
N GLU A 158 8.39 -11.24 12.94
CA GLU A 158 7.13 -11.99 12.74
C GLU A 158 6.26 -11.37 11.62
N LEU A 159 6.29 -10.05 11.48
CA LEU A 159 5.64 -9.33 10.38
C LEU A 159 6.46 -9.35 9.07
N GLY A 160 7.66 -9.91 9.06
CA GLY A 160 8.55 -9.93 7.90
C GLY A 160 9.16 -8.58 7.53
N LEU A 161 9.13 -7.59 8.45
CA LEU A 161 9.60 -6.22 8.19
C LEU A 161 11.09 -6.04 8.48
N VAL A 162 11.65 -6.88 9.33
CA VAL A 162 13.07 -6.91 9.72
C VAL A 162 13.59 -8.32 9.62
N LYS A 163 14.85 -8.48 9.29
CA LYS A 163 15.58 -9.75 9.33
C LYS A 163 16.85 -9.62 10.16
N LYS A 164 17.31 -10.73 10.77
CA LYS A 164 18.60 -10.81 11.42
C LYS A 164 19.63 -11.37 10.44
N SER A 165 20.83 -10.81 10.44
CA SER A 165 21.97 -11.38 9.72
C SER A 165 22.54 -12.58 10.49
N ASP A 166 22.84 -13.68 9.79
CA ASP A 166 23.37 -14.90 10.41
C ASP A 166 24.82 -14.73 10.92
N SER A 167 25.59 -13.81 10.32
CA SER A 167 27.04 -13.70 10.58
C SER A 167 27.44 -12.52 11.47
N LEU A 168 26.62 -11.47 11.59
CA LEU A 168 27.04 -10.20 12.20
C LEU A 168 26.18 -9.76 13.40
N GLU A 169 25.24 -10.57 13.85
CA GLU A 169 24.25 -10.22 14.90
C GLU A 169 23.50 -8.90 14.67
N LYS A 170 23.56 -8.38 13.44
CA LYS A 170 22.88 -7.14 13.04
C LYS A 170 21.49 -7.43 12.51
N TYR A 171 20.64 -6.43 12.61
CA TYR A 171 19.30 -6.42 12.05
C TYR A 171 19.24 -5.46 10.87
N SER A 172 18.55 -5.88 9.84
CA SER A 172 18.34 -5.12 8.60
C SER A 172 16.87 -5.00 8.30
N ILE A 173 16.47 -3.89 7.70
CA ILE A 173 15.12 -3.72 7.18
C ILE A 173 14.93 -4.58 5.91
N THR A 174 13.79 -5.24 5.80
CA THR A 174 13.42 -5.97 4.57
C THR A 174 12.77 -5.05 3.55
N ASN A 175 12.54 -5.56 2.33
CA ASN A 175 11.75 -4.83 1.34
C ASN A 175 10.34 -4.54 1.83
N ALA A 176 9.69 -5.48 2.51
CA ALA A 176 8.39 -5.26 3.14
C ALA A 176 8.46 -4.16 4.22
N GLY A 177 9.54 -4.12 5.00
CA GLY A 177 9.79 -3.06 5.97
C GLY A 177 9.91 -1.69 5.33
N LYS A 178 10.65 -1.57 4.22
CA LYS A 178 10.77 -0.31 3.47
C LYS A 178 9.42 0.18 2.95
N LEU A 179 8.61 -0.72 2.38
CA LEU A 179 7.26 -0.39 1.91
C LEU A 179 6.33 0.07 3.04
N SER A 180 6.52 -0.43 4.27
CA SER A 180 5.66 -0.09 5.41
C SER A 180 5.89 1.32 5.95
N ILE A 181 7.06 1.92 5.69
CA ILE A 181 7.46 3.25 6.18
C ILE A 181 7.57 4.31 5.07
N SER A 182 7.51 3.90 3.82
CA SER A 182 7.56 4.81 2.65
C SER A 182 6.34 5.72 2.52
#